data_976a808e7b92aad597d0a9a647179215
#
_entry.id   976a808e7b92aad597d0a9a647179215
#
_cell.length_a   1.000
_cell.length_b   1.000
_cell.length_c   1.000
_cell.angle_alpha   90.00
_cell.angle_beta   90.00
_cell.angle_gamma   90.00
#
_symmetry.space_group_name_H-M   'P 1'
#
loop_
_entity.id
_entity.type
_entity.pdbx_description
1 polymer ?
#
loop_
_entity_poly.entity_id
_entity_poly.type
_entity_poly.pdbx_seq_one_letter_code
_entity_poly.pdbx_strand_id
1 'polypeptide(L)'
;MILRADNIIKYYGKRAVVKGVSVEVKQGEIVGLLGPNGAGKTTSFYMMVGLVKPNEGAVYLDETDITKLPMYKRAQMGVGYLAQEASVFRKMSVEDNILSVLEMTKLSKKEQLEKCESLLDEFSLQHVRKNMGDLLSGGERRRTEIARALATNPKFILLDEPFAGVDPIAVEDIQQIVAKLKDKNIGILITDHNVHETLKITDRAYLLFEGNILKQGTAEELAADEQVRKVYLGENFELRR
;
A
#
# COMPACT_ATOMS: atom_id res chain seq x y z
N MET A 1 0.01 -16.52 -3.94
CA MET A 1 -1.21 -15.81 -4.43
C MET A 1 -0.79 -14.61 -5.24
N ILE A 2 -1.66 -14.15 -6.14
CA ILE A 2 -1.45 -12.97 -7.00
C ILE A 2 -2.67 -12.05 -6.89
N LEU A 3 -2.45 -10.77 -6.63
CA LEU A 3 -3.47 -9.72 -6.78
C LEU A 3 -3.19 -8.99 -8.09
N ARG A 4 -4.14 -8.98 -9.02
CA ARG A 4 -3.97 -8.33 -10.32
C ARG A 4 -5.17 -7.49 -10.74
N ALA A 5 -4.88 -6.38 -11.37
CA ALA A 5 -5.82 -5.64 -12.20
C ALA A 5 -5.55 -5.98 -13.66
N ASP A 6 -6.58 -6.21 -14.44
CA ASP A 6 -6.49 -6.66 -15.82
C ASP A 6 -7.26 -5.71 -16.73
N ASN A 7 -6.50 -4.97 -17.54
CA ASN A 7 -7.01 -4.01 -18.52
C ASN A 7 -8.09 -3.05 -17.96
N ILE A 8 -7.87 -2.54 -16.73
CA ILE A 8 -8.85 -1.67 -16.05
C ILE A 8 -8.94 -0.31 -16.73
N ILE A 9 -10.17 0.16 -16.94
CA ILE A 9 -10.47 1.48 -17.52
C ILE A 9 -11.38 2.27 -16.58
N LYS A 10 -11.12 3.57 -16.45
CA LYS A 10 -11.96 4.47 -15.65
C LYS A 10 -12.21 5.78 -16.37
N TYR A 11 -13.50 6.11 -16.47
CA TYR A 11 -13.98 7.40 -16.95
C TYR A 11 -14.53 8.24 -15.81
N TYR A 12 -14.25 9.53 -15.83
CA TYR A 12 -14.97 10.57 -15.08
C TYR A 12 -15.58 11.55 -16.07
N GLY A 13 -16.90 11.49 -16.22
CA GLY A 13 -17.60 12.15 -17.31
C GLY A 13 -17.12 11.62 -18.66
N LYS A 14 -16.63 12.52 -19.54
CA LYS A 14 -16.09 12.16 -20.85
C LYS A 14 -14.58 11.87 -20.85
N ARG A 15 -13.90 12.08 -19.72
CA ARG A 15 -12.44 11.93 -19.64
C ARG A 15 -12.08 10.54 -19.18
N ALA A 16 -11.31 9.81 -20.00
CA ALA A 16 -10.65 8.57 -19.59
C ALA A 16 -9.43 8.93 -18.73
N VAL A 17 -9.45 8.57 -17.45
CA VAL A 17 -8.36 8.81 -16.49
C VAL A 17 -7.44 7.61 -16.40
N VAL A 18 -7.97 6.40 -16.58
CA VAL A 18 -7.23 5.14 -16.70
C VAL A 18 -7.70 4.46 -18.00
N LYS A 19 -6.74 4.02 -18.82
CA LYS A 19 -6.97 3.64 -20.23
C LYS A 19 -6.45 2.24 -20.53
N GLY A 20 -6.83 1.24 -19.73
CA GLY A 20 -6.42 -0.15 -19.96
C GLY A 20 -5.14 -0.52 -19.18
N VAL A 21 -5.09 -0.15 -17.90
CA VAL A 21 -3.97 -0.45 -17.03
C VAL A 21 -4.06 -1.89 -16.53
N SER A 22 -2.94 -2.63 -16.65
CA SER A 22 -2.76 -3.96 -16.06
C SER A 22 -1.60 -3.93 -15.08
N VAL A 23 -1.86 -4.32 -13.82
CA VAL A 23 -0.89 -4.34 -12.73
C VAL A 23 -1.07 -5.63 -11.94
N GLU A 24 0.01 -6.31 -11.60
CA GLU A 24 -0.02 -7.47 -10.74
C GLU A 24 0.97 -7.34 -9.58
N VAL A 25 0.65 -7.99 -8.46
CA VAL A 25 1.50 -8.11 -7.28
C VAL A 25 1.46 -9.56 -6.81
N LYS A 26 2.62 -10.17 -6.58
CA LYS A 26 2.74 -11.52 -6.00
C LYS A 26 2.97 -11.42 -4.49
N GLN A 27 2.58 -12.45 -3.75
CA GLN A 27 2.99 -12.54 -2.33
C GLN A 27 4.51 -12.54 -2.22
N GLY A 28 5.04 -11.85 -1.21
CA GLY A 28 6.48 -11.71 -1.00
C GLY A 28 7.17 -10.76 -1.99
N GLU A 29 6.43 -9.93 -2.72
CA GLU A 29 6.93 -8.95 -3.67
C GLU A 29 6.51 -7.54 -3.28
N ILE A 30 7.40 -6.56 -3.47
CA ILE A 30 7.11 -5.14 -3.33
C ILE A 30 7.07 -4.51 -4.72
N VAL A 31 5.89 -4.01 -5.11
CA VAL A 31 5.64 -3.40 -6.42
C VAL A 31 5.33 -1.92 -6.26
N GLY A 32 6.02 -1.07 -7.01
CA GLY A 32 5.74 0.37 -7.11
C GLY A 32 4.72 0.69 -8.20
N LEU A 33 3.82 1.64 -7.94
CA LEU A 33 2.94 2.24 -8.93
C LEU A 33 3.25 3.73 -9.01
N LEU A 34 4.12 4.11 -9.94
CA LEU A 34 4.74 5.41 -10.04
C LEU A 34 4.20 6.23 -11.22
N GLY A 35 4.52 7.52 -11.26
CA GLY A 35 4.14 8.40 -12.36
C GLY A 35 3.83 9.82 -11.89
N PRO A 36 3.74 10.79 -12.80
CA PRO A 36 3.44 12.18 -12.45
C PRO A 36 2.01 12.37 -11.92
N ASN A 37 1.73 13.55 -11.38
CA ASN A 37 0.40 13.91 -10.95
C ASN A 37 -0.59 13.86 -12.11
N GLY A 38 -1.77 13.27 -11.88
CA GLY A 38 -2.78 13.08 -12.91
C GLY A 38 -2.55 11.89 -13.86
N ALA A 39 -1.50 11.10 -13.67
CA ALA A 39 -1.22 9.91 -14.49
C ALA A 39 -2.22 8.76 -14.32
N GLY A 40 -3.10 8.81 -13.32
CA GLY A 40 -4.08 7.75 -13.05
C GLY A 40 -3.69 6.79 -11.93
N LYS A 41 -2.55 7.01 -11.22
CA LYS A 41 -2.05 6.14 -10.14
C LYS A 41 -3.11 5.86 -9.07
N THR A 42 -3.54 6.90 -8.37
CA THR A 42 -4.52 6.82 -7.26
C THR A 42 -5.82 6.16 -7.73
N THR A 43 -6.30 6.47 -8.93
CA THR A 43 -7.51 5.86 -9.49
C THR A 43 -7.31 4.36 -9.73
N SER A 44 -6.20 3.95 -10.35
CA SER A 44 -5.85 2.54 -10.57
C SER A 44 -5.71 1.79 -9.25
N PHE A 45 -5.00 2.38 -8.31
CA PHE A 45 -4.81 1.86 -6.97
C PHE A 45 -6.16 1.68 -6.24
N TYR A 46 -7.05 2.68 -6.26
CA TYR A 46 -8.37 2.61 -5.64
C TYR A 46 -9.29 1.57 -6.31
N MET A 47 -9.12 1.28 -7.59
CA MET A 47 -9.81 0.17 -8.24
C MET A 47 -9.33 -1.17 -7.71
N MET A 48 -8.04 -1.33 -7.42
CA MET A 48 -7.50 -2.55 -6.80
C MET A 48 -7.93 -2.71 -5.33
N VAL A 49 -8.00 -1.62 -4.57
CA VAL A 49 -8.52 -1.59 -3.19
C VAL A 49 -10.02 -1.91 -3.13
N GLY A 50 -10.79 -1.49 -4.14
CA GLY A 50 -12.25 -1.61 -4.16
C GLY A 50 -13.00 -0.37 -3.67
N LEU A 51 -12.32 0.77 -3.60
CA LEU A 51 -12.92 2.09 -3.33
C LEU A 51 -13.57 2.68 -4.59
N VAL A 52 -13.02 2.39 -5.76
CA VAL A 52 -13.53 2.82 -7.07
C VAL A 52 -13.81 1.58 -7.91
N LYS A 53 -14.94 1.56 -8.63
CA LYS A 53 -15.24 0.50 -9.58
C LYS A 53 -14.69 0.89 -10.96
N PRO A 54 -13.99 -0.02 -11.66
CA PRO A 54 -13.63 0.19 -13.05
C PRO A 54 -14.88 0.26 -13.92
N ASN A 55 -14.80 0.95 -15.05
CA ASN A 55 -15.83 0.92 -16.07
C ASN A 55 -15.69 -0.31 -16.96
N GLU A 56 -14.45 -0.71 -17.24
CA GLU A 56 -14.08 -1.89 -18.01
C GLU A 56 -12.86 -2.57 -17.37
N GLY A 57 -12.61 -3.83 -17.75
CA GLY A 57 -11.57 -4.65 -17.15
C GLY A 57 -12.00 -5.24 -15.81
N ALA A 58 -11.08 -5.92 -15.14
CA ALA A 58 -11.38 -6.66 -13.92
C ALA A 58 -10.23 -6.65 -12.91
N VAL A 59 -10.54 -6.94 -11.65
CA VAL A 59 -9.56 -7.14 -10.57
C VAL A 59 -9.73 -8.55 -10.03
N TYR A 60 -8.62 -9.26 -9.92
CA TYR A 60 -8.58 -10.67 -9.48
C TYR A 60 -7.69 -10.86 -8.26
N LEU A 61 -8.11 -11.80 -7.42
CA LEU A 61 -7.26 -12.41 -6.41
C LEU A 61 -7.09 -13.89 -6.80
N ASP A 62 -5.93 -14.26 -7.29
CA ASP A 62 -5.69 -15.48 -8.06
C ASP A 62 -6.70 -15.59 -9.22
N GLU A 63 -7.51 -16.65 -9.26
CA GLU A 63 -8.56 -16.86 -10.26
C GLU A 63 -9.92 -16.27 -9.87
N THR A 64 -10.03 -15.68 -8.67
CA THR A 64 -11.30 -15.13 -8.18
C THR A 64 -11.49 -13.70 -8.64
N ASP A 65 -12.55 -13.42 -9.40
CA ASP A 65 -12.95 -12.06 -9.76
C ASP A 65 -13.49 -11.32 -8.52
N ILE A 66 -12.77 -10.29 -8.08
CA ILE A 66 -13.13 -9.43 -6.96
C ILE A 66 -13.59 -8.04 -7.40
N THR A 67 -13.78 -7.81 -8.70
CA THR A 67 -14.07 -6.50 -9.30
C THR A 67 -15.26 -5.81 -8.64
N LYS A 68 -16.32 -6.57 -8.39
CA LYS A 68 -17.57 -6.04 -7.81
C LYS A 68 -17.62 -6.11 -6.28
N LEU A 69 -16.61 -6.73 -5.65
CA LEU A 69 -16.57 -6.86 -4.20
C LEU A 69 -16.19 -5.53 -3.55
N PRO A 70 -16.92 -5.09 -2.53
CA PRO A 70 -16.57 -3.90 -1.76
C PRO A 70 -15.30 -4.16 -0.93
N MET A 71 -14.62 -3.07 -0.52
CA MET A 71 -13.33 -3.11 0.18
C MET A 71 -13.33 -4.06 1.39
N TYR A 72 -14.39 -4.06 2.23
CA TYR A 72 -14.45 -4.93 3.41
C TYR A 72 -14.43 -6.43 3.07
N LYS A 73 -15.05 -6.85 1.96
CA LYS A 73 -14.98 -8.23 1.48
C LYS A 73 -13.59 -8.59 0.97
N ARG A 74 -12.93 -7.66 0.25
CA ARG A 74 -11.54 -7.84 -0.17
C ARG A 74 -10.62 -7.95 1.04
N ALA A 75 -10.85 -7.15 2.10
CA ALA A 75 -10.11 -7.24 3.35
C ALA A 75 -10.26 -8.63 4.02
N GLN A 76 -11.48 -9.19 4.05
CA GLN A 76 -11.73 -10.56 4.55
C GLN A 76 -11.04 -11.65 3.72
N MET A 77 -10.74 -11.37 2.45
CA MET A 77 -9.98 -12.26 1.56
C MET A 77 -8.45 -12.06 1.69
N GLY A 78 -8.02 -11.09 2.50
CA GLY A 78 -6.61 -10.83 2.78
C GLY A 78 -6.00 -9.67 2.01
N VAL A 79 -6.79 -8.74 1.47
CA VAL A 79 -6.30 -7.51 0.83
C VAL A 79 -6.42 -6.34 1.81
N GLY A 80 -5.31 -6.00 2.49
CA GLY A 80 -5.21 -4.86 3.40
C GLY A 80 -5.00 -3.54 2.66
N TYR A 81 -5.44 -2.44 3.27
CA TYR A 81 -5.26 -1.09 2.74
C TYR A 81 -4.80 -0.13 3.83
N LEU A 82 -3.80 0.65 3.52
CA LEU A 82 -3.29 1.71 4.38
C LEU A 82 -3.37 3.05 3.64
N ALA A 83 -4.29 3.90 4.09
CA ALA A 83 -4.57 5.19 3.47
C ALA A 83 -3.40 6.19 3.64
N GLN A 84 -3.35 7.18 2.76
CA GLN A 84 -2.46 8.33 2.88
C GLN A 84 -2.78 9.15 4.13
N GLU A 85 -4.07 9.43 4.35
CA GLU A 85 -4.50 10.16 5.54
C GLU A 85 -4.47 9.28 6.79
N ALA A 86 -4.16 9.90 7.93
CA ALA A 86 -4.12 9.23 9.22
C ALA A 86 -5.46 8.55 9.54
N SER A 87 -5.42 7.23 9.68
CA SER A 87 -6.59 6.37 9.89
C SER A 87 -6.73 5.88 11.34
N VAL A 88 -5.80 6.25 12.22
CA VAL A 88 -5.85 5.86 13.65
C VAL A 88 -7.11 6.41 14.32
N PHE A 89 -7.77 5.60 15.13
CA PHE A 89 -8.88 6.06 15.96
C PHE A 89 -8.36 6.96 17.07
N ARG A 90 -8.54 8.27 16.88
CA ARG A 90 -7.91 9.32 17.70
C ARG A 90 -8.23 9.24 19.19
N LYS A 91 -9.44 8.79 19.54
CA LYS A 91 -9.97 8.69 20.92
C LYS A 91 -9.89 7.28 21.49
N MET A 92 -9.10 6.43 20.89
CA MET A 92 -8.78 5.09 21.37
C MET A 92 -7.28 5.00 21.66
N SER A 93 -6.89 4.16 22.64
CA SER A 93 -5.48 3.88 22.88
C SER A 93 -4.86 3.12 21.69
N VAL A 94 -3.53 3.04 21.65
CA VAL A 94 -2.82 2.21 20.67
C VAL A 94 -3.28 0.76 20.75
N GLU A 95 -3.35 0.21 21.95
CA GLU A 95 -3.83 -1.14 22.23
C GLU A 95 -5.27 -1.34 21.72
N ASP A 96 -6.17 -0.41 22.05
CA ASP A 96 -7.57 -0.49 21.62
C ASP A 96 -7.72 -0.34 20.10
N ASN A 97 -6.88 0.46 19.45
CA ASN A 97 -6.83 0.54 17.99
C ASN A 97 -6.53 -0.82 17.34
N ILE A 98 -5.62 -1.60 17.90
CA ILE A 98 -5.28 -2.94 17.42
C ILE A 98 -6.39 -3.93 17.77
N LEU A 99 -6.85 -3.93 19.03
CA LEU A 99 -7.90 -4.83 19.51
C LEU A 99 -9.21 -4.65 18.76
N SER A 100 -9.60 -3.42 18.40
CA SER A 100 -10.84 -3.14 17.66
C SER A 100 -10.95 -3.91 16.33
N VAL A 101 -9.81 -4.16 15.68
CA VAL A 101 -9.77 -4.94 14.44
C VAL A 101 -9.69 -6.44 14.74
N LEU A 102 -8.95 -6.84 15.78
CA LEU A 102 -8.87 -8.24 16.21
C LEU A 102 -10.24 -8.79 16.65
N GLU A 103 -11.08 -7.97 17.27
CA GLU A 103 -12.45 -8.35 17.65
C GLU A 103 -13.34 -8.70 16.45
N MET A 104 -13.03 -8.20 15.26
CA MET A 104 -13.73 -8.55 14.01
C MET A 104 -13.25 -9.87 13.40
N THR A 105 -12.21 -10.49 13.96
CA THR A 105 -11.67 -11.79 13.50
C THR A 105 -12.39 -12.95 14.19
N LYS A 106 -12.07 -14.20 13.76
CA LYS A 106 -12.57 -15.42 14.39
C LYS A 106 -11.71 -15.91 15.56
N LEU A 107 -10.73 -15.11 15.98
CA LEU A 107 -9.83 -15.46 17.08
C LEU A 107 -10.57 -15.43 18.42
N SER A 108 -10.25 -16.37 19.32
CA SER A 108 -10.69 -16.32 20.71
C SER A 108 -10.13 -15.09 21.42
N LYS A 109 -10.75 -14.68 22.54
CA LYS A 109 -10.28 -13.52 23.31
C LYS A 109 -8.81 -13.64 23.73
N LYS A 110 -8.38 -14.85 24.09
CA LYS A 110 -6.99 -15.13 24.46
C LYS A 110 -6.05 -14.91 23.28
N GLU A 111 -6.38 -15.48 22.11
CA GLU A 111 -5.57 -15.30 20.88
C GLU A 111 -5.53 -13.83 20.41
N GLN A 112 -6.63 -13.08 20.56
CA GLN A 112 -6.68 -11.64 20.28
C GLN A 112 -5.68 -10.87 21.14
N LEU A 113 -5.63 -11.15 22.46
CA LEU A 113 -4.70 -10.50 23.39
C LEU A 113 -3.25 -10.88 23.08
N GLU A 114 -2.96 -12.16 22.89
CA GLU A 114 -1.62 -12.64 22.52
C GLU A 114 -1.13 -11.98 21.21
N LYS A 115 -2.00 -11.88 20.21
CA LYS A 115 -1.66 -11.23 18.96
C LYS A 115 -1.49 -9.73 19.10
N CYS A 116 -2.29 -9.07 19.93
CA CYS A 116 -2.12 -7.65 20.24
C CYS A 116 -0.75 -7.40 20.89
N GLU A 117 -0.36 -8.20 21.89
CA GLU A 117 0.98 -8.10 22.51
C GLU A 117 2.09 -8.28 21.48
N SER A 118 1.99 -9.32 20.64
CA SER A 118 2.98 -9.57 19.57
C SER A 118 3.11 -8.39 18.60
N LEU A 119 2.00 -7.74 18.22
CA LEU A 119 2.03 -6.57 17.34
C LEU A 119 2.60 -5.34 18.05
N LEU A 120 2.27 -5.12 19.33
CA LEU A 120 2.84 -4.02 20.11
C LEU A 120 4.37 -4.15 20.24
N ASP A 121 4.88 -5.35 20.46
CA ASP A 121 6.32 -5.63 20.54
C ASP A 121 6.99 -5.45 19.16
N GLU A 122 6.44 -6.06 18.13
CA GLU A 122 6.99 -6.03 16.78
C GLU A 122 7.14 -4.61 16.24
N PHE A 123 6.17 -3.73 16.54
CA PHE A 123 6.15 -2.34 16.07
C PHE A 123 6.72 -1.36 17.11
N SER A 124 7.34 -1.85 18.20
CA SER A 124 7.92 -1.02 19.26
C SER A 124 6.92 0.01 19.81
N LEU A 125 5.68 -0.44 20.08
CA LEU A 125 4.58 0.40 20.55
C LEU A 125 4.26 0.22 22.04
N GLN A 126 4.98 -0.66 22.77
CA GLN A 126 4.73 -0.95 24.17
C GLN A 126 4.76 0.31 25.05
N HIS A 127 5.71 1.21 24.82
CA HIS A 127 5.89 2.43 25.62
C HIS A 127 4.74 3.44 25.45
N VAL A 128 3.98 3.35 24.35
CA VAL A 128 2.82 4.22 24.05
C VAL A 128 1.49 3.46 24.03
N ARG A 129 1.47 2.19 24.44
CA ARG A 129 0.29 1.30 24.33
C ARG A 129 -1.01 1.91 24.87
N LYS A 130 -0.92 2.69 25.94
CA LYS A 130 -2.08 3.37 26.59
C LYS A 130 -2.30 4.80 26.12
N ASN A 131 -1.42 5.34 25.27
CA ASN A 131 -1.59 6.68 24.72
C ASN A 131 -2.72 6.70 23.70
N MET A 132 -3.50 7.78 23.72
CA MET A 132 -4.56 8.01 22.72
C MET A 132 -3.95 8.31 21.36
N GLY A 133 -4.66 7.92 20.28
CA GLY A 133 -4.19 8.08 18.91
C GLY A 133 -3.91 9.53 18.50
N ASP A 134 -4.55 10.52 19.12
CA ASP A 134 -4.31 11.94 18.86
C ASP A 134 -3.04 12.48 19.54
N LEU A 135 -2.45 11.74 20.47
CA LEU A 135 -1.21 12.11 21.18
C LEU A 135 0.06 11.49 20.56
N LEU A 136 -0.09 10.66 19.54
CA LEU A 136 1.02 9.96 18.92
C LEU A 136 1.82 10.86 17.98
N SER A 137 3.14 10.71 17.98
CA SER A 137 4.01 11.24 16.94
C SER A 137 3.64 10.65 15.55
N GLY A 138 4.11 11.26 14.48
CA GLY A 138 3.87 10.77 13.12
C GLY A 138 4.30 9.31 12.91
N GLY A 139 5.50 8.97 13.38
CA GLY A 139 6.04 7.62 13.29
C GLY A 139 5.27 6.60 14.14
N GLU A 140 4.96 6.92 15.42
CA GLU A 140 4.15 6.04 16.28
C GLU A 140 2.76 5.79 15.72
N ARG A 141 2.13 6.84 15.18
CA ARG A 141 0.83 6.75 14.51
C ARG A 141 0.91 5.81 13.31
N ARG A 142 1.93 5.97 12.44
CA ARG A 142 2.08 5.12 11.26
C ARG A 142 2.34 3.66 11.63
N ARG A 143 3.18 3.41 12.62
CA ARG A 143 3.41 2.06 13.16
C ARG A 143 2.13 1.44 13.72
N THR A 144 1.31 2.23 14.43
CA THR A 144 0.00 1.77 14.94
C THR A 144 -0.96 1.40 13.81
N GLU A 145 -1.01 2.18 12.73
CA GLU A 145 -1.85 1.91 11.56
C GLU A 145 -1.41 0.62 10.84
N ILE A 146 -0.11 0.41 10.69
CA ILE A 146 0.43 -0.80 10.08
C ILE A 146 0.15 -2.01 10.97
N ALA A 147 0.39 -1.92 12.29
CA ALA A 147 0.08 -2.98 13.24
C ALA A 147 -1.40 -3.37 13.19
N ARG A 148 -2.30 -2.37 13.11
CA ARG A 148 -3.73 -2.59 12.95
C ARG A 148 -4.08 -3.27 11.63
N ALA A 149 -3.44 -2.89 10.53
CA ALA A 149 -3.64 -3.55 9.24
C ALA A 149 -3.19 -5.02 9.26
N LEU A 150 -2.11 -5.33 9.98
CA LEU A 150 -1.60 -6.69 10.14
C LEU A 150 -2.43 -7.57 11.08
N ALA A 151 -3.27 -6.99 11.91
CA ALA A 151 -4.14 -7.73 12.83
C ALA A 151 -5.02 -8.75 12.11
N THR A 152 -5.41 -8.48 10.86
CA THR A 152 -6.23 -9.38 10.02
C THR A 152 -5.45 -10.46 9.26
N ASN A 153 -4.13 -10.58 9.44
CA ASN A 153 -3.26 -11.48 8.66
C ASN A 153 -3.41 -11.31 7.14
N PRO A 154 -3.19 -10.11 6.59
CA PRO A 154 -3.37 -9.87 5.16
C PRO A 154 -2.36 -10.68 4.34
N LYS A 155 -2.75 -11.01 3.11
CA LYS A 155 -1.88 -11.61 2.09
C LYS A 155 -1.24 -10.54 1.21
N PHE A 156 -1.93 -9.40 1.10
CA PHE A 156 -1.50 -8.21 0.38
C PHE A 156 -1.77 -6.97 1.21
N ILE A 157 -0.88 -5.98 1.13
CA ILE A 157 -1.09 -4.65 1.70
C ILE A 157 -0.87 -3.61 0.61
N LEU A 158 -1.86 -2.76 0.41
CA LEU A 158 -1.81 -1.64 -0.50
C LEU A 158 -1.54 -0.37 0.28
N LEU A 159 -0.40 0.28 0.02
CA LEU A 159 0.10 1.47 0.72
C LEU A 159 -0.08 2.70 -0.18
N ASP A 160 -0.95 3.62 0.23
CA ASP A 160 -1.21 4.87 -0.48
C ASP A 160 -0.32 5.97 0.09
N GLU A 161 0.65 6.43 -0.70
CA GLU A 161 1.63 7.47 -0.37
C GLU A 161 2.21 7.36 1.06
N PRO A 162 2.84 6.23 1.43
CA PRO A 162 3.29 5.99 2.80
C PRO A 162 4.39 6.96 3.27
N PHE A 163 5.08 7.63 2.37
CA PHE A 163 6.17 8.57 2.67
C PHE A 163 5.73 10.04 2.64
N ALA A 164 4.47 10.33 2.27
CA ALA A 164 3.97 11.69 2.13
C ALA A 164 3.93 12.42 3.50
N GLY A 165 4.61 13.56 3.59
CA GLY A 165 4.61 14.39 4.78
C GLY A 165 5.29 13.76 6.01
N VAL A 166 6.13 12.76 5.78
CA VAL A 166 6.91 12.07 6.83
C VAL A 166 8.34 12.61 6.83
N ASP A 167 8.93 12.76 8.01
CA ASP A 167 10.34 13.15 8.13
C ASP A 167 11.28 12.04 7.65
N PRO A 168 12.53 12.37 7.22
CA PRO A 168 13.44 11.40 6.63
C PRO A 168 13.76 10.19 7.54
N ILE A 169 13.84 10.38 8.87
CA ILE A 169 14.14 9.29 9.80
C ILE A 169 12.96 8.31 9.84
N ALA A 170 11.74 8.86 9.91
CA ALA A 170 10.54 8.01 9.91
C ALA A 170 10.28 7.34 8.54
N VAL A 171 10.77 7.91 7.41
CA VAL A 171 10.75 7.23 6.11
C VAL A 171 11.60 5.95 6.15
N GLU A 172 12.82 6.01 6.71
CA GLU A 172 13.67 4.82 6.87
C GLU A 172 13.01 3.75 7.74
N ASP A 173 12.37 4.15 8.84
CA ASP A 173 11.60 3.23 9.70
C ASP A 173 10.48 2.52 8.91
N ILE A 174 9.72 3.27 8.10
CA ILE A 174 8.64 2.70 7.27
C ILE A 174 9.22 1.75 6.22
N GLN A 175 10.34 2.10 5.58
CA GLN A 175 11.02 1.22 4.62
C GLN A 175 11.44 -0.10 5.25
N GLN A 176 12.02 -0.07 6.46
CA GLN A 176 12.39 -1.28 7.20
C GLN A 176 11.16 -2.14 7.56
N ILE A 177 10.06 -1.50 7.95
CA ILE A 177 8.80 -2.20 8.21
C ILE A 177 8.29 -2.89 6.92
N VAL A 178 8.26 -2.17 5.79
CA VAL A 178 7.82 -2.71 4.51
C VAL A 178 8.69 -3.91 4.09
N ALA A 179 10.02 -3.84 4.26
CA ALA A 179 10.93 -4.96 4.01
C ALA A 179 10.56 -6.18 4.87
N LYS A 180 10.33 -5.99 6.18
CA LYS A 180 9.90 -7.08 7.08
C LYS A 180 8.55 -7.70 6.68
N LEU A 181 7.63 -6.92 6.12
CA LEU A 181 6.35 -7.44 5.61
C LEU A 181 6.55 -8.37 4.40
N LYS A 182 7.48 -8.02 3.51
CA LYS A 182 7.90 -8.89 2.39
C LYS A 182 8.43 -10.22 2.91
N ASP A 183 9.30 -10.20 3.94
CA ASP A 183 9.86 -11.42 4.55
C ASP A 183 8.78 -12.32 5.17
N LYS A 184 7.64 -11.75 5.57
CA LYS A 184 6.45 -12.48 6.00
C LYS A 184 5.59 -13.01 4.86
N ASN A 185 6.10 -12.99 3.64
CA ASN A 185 5.37 -13.39 2.43
C ASN A 185 4.10 -12.58 2.16
N ILE A 186 4.08 -11.29 2.52
CA ILE A 186 3.01 -10.34 2.20
C ILE A 186 3.37 -9.64 0.90
N GLY A 187 2.47 -9.63 -0.09
CA GLY A 187 2.62 -8.84 -1.31
C GLY A 187 2.27 -7.39 -1.05
N ILE A 188 3.07 -6.46 -1.57
CA ILE A 188 2.93 -5.04 -1.27
C ILE A 188 2.82 -4.24 -2.56
N LEU A 189 1.78 -3.41 -2.67
CA LEU A 189 1.67 -2.40 -3.71
C LEU A 189 1.80 -1.02 -3.08
N ILE A 190 2.75 -0.23 -3.57
CA ILE A 190 3.01 1.13 -3.08
C ILE A 190 2.75 2.12 -4.19
N THR A 191 1.96 3.16 -3.91
CA THR A 191 1.93 4.38 -4.72
C THR A 191 2.53 5.53 -3.92
N ASP A 192 3.46 6.26 -4.51
CA ASP A 192 4.05 7.44 -3.88
C ASP A 192 4.55 8.41 -4.96
N HIS A 193 4.71 9.67 -4.60
CA HIS A 193 5.34 10.68 -5.42
C HIS A 193 6.85 10.83 -5.13
N ASN A 194 7.31 10.29 -4.00
CA ASN A 194 8.74 10.20 -3.67
C ASN A 194 9.38 9.00 -4.36
N VAL A 195 9.83 9.24 -5.59
CA VAL A 195 10.35 8.20 -6.48
C VAL A 195 11.57 7.49 -5.92
N HIS A 196 12.52 8.27 -5.36
CA HIS A 196 13.76 7.72 -4.81
C HIS A 196 13.50 6.72 -3.69
N GLU A 197 12.68 7.13 -2.72
CA GLU A 197 12.38 6.30 -1.56
C GLU A 197 11.57 5.06 -1.93
N THR A 198 10.70 5.19 -2.95
CA THR A 198 9.91 4.06 -3.42
C THR A 198 10.75 3.07 -4.23
N LEU A 199 11.55 3.54 -5.18
CA LEU A 199 12.40 2.67 -6.00
C LEU A 199 13.47 1.95 -5.17
N LYS A 200 13.93 2.54 -4.06
CA LYS A 200 14.91 1.94 -3.15
C LYS A 200 14.43 0.61 -2.54
N ILE A 201 13.13 0.45 -2.31
CA ILE A 201 12.57 -0.71 -1.63
C ILE A 201 11.73 -1.63 -2.53
N THR A 202 11.44 -1.21 -3.77
CA THR A 202 10.63 -2.03 -4.69
C THR A 202 11.48 -3.05 -5.45
N ASP A 203 10.92 -4.23 -5.67
CA ASP A 203 11.51 -5.25 -6.55
C ASP A 203 11.36 -4.84 -8.02
N ARG A 204 10.20 -4.28 -8.34
CA ARG A 204 9.89 -3.68 -9.65
C ARG A 204 8.81 -2.62 -9.51
N ALA A 205 8.64 -1.82 -10.54
CA ALA A 205 7.59 -0.81 -10.56
C ALA A 205 6.93 -0.69 -11.94
N TYR A 206 5.70 -0.21 -11.94
CA TYR A 206 4.97 0.24 -13.11
C TYR A 206 4.99 1.77 -13.13
N LEU A 207 5.38 2.34 -14.25
CA LEU A 207 5.30 3.78 -14.47
C LEU A 207 4.08 4.12 -15.30
N LEU A 208 3.14 4.84 -14.69
CA LEU A 208 1.96 5.37 -15.37
C LEU A 208 2.24 6.75 -15.95
N PHE A 209 1.77 6.96 -17.18
CA PHE A 209 1.77 8.25 -17.84
C PHE A 209 0.48 8.40 -18.66
N GLU A 210 -0.24 9.50 -18.48
CA GLU A 210 -1.49 9.83 -19.19
C GLU A 210 -2.55 8.70 -19.22
N GLY A 211 -2.65 7.96 -18.12
CA GLY A 211 -3.63 6.89 -17.96
C GLY A 211 -3.22 5.52 -18.49
N ASN A 212 -2.00 5.36 -18.98
CA ASN A 212 -1.45 4.11 -19.52
C ASN A 212 -0.19 3.69 -18.74
N ILE A 213 0.17 2.40 -18.83
CA ILE A 213 1.51 1.96 -18.44
C ILE A 213 2.50 2.40 -19.52
N LEU A 214 3.42 3.28 -19.16
CA LEU A 214 4.50 3.71 -20.04
C LEU A 214 5.62 2.68 -20.08
N LYS A 215 6.02 2.20 -18.90
CA LYS A 215 7.10 1.23 -18.70
C LYS A 215 6.88 0.43 -17.43
N GLN A 216 7.43 -0.77 -17.39
CA GLN A 216 7.56 -1.57 -16.17
C GLN A 216 8.95 -2.21 -16.14
N GLY A 217 9.48 -2.45 -14.96
CA GLY A 217 10.78 -3.08 -14.76
C GLY A 217 11.33 -2.86 -13.37
N THR A 218 12.56 -3.27 -13.14
CA THR A 218 13.31 -2.99 -11.92
C THR A 218 13.64 -1.51 -11.80
N ALA A 219 14.09 -1.08 -10.63
CA ALA A 219 14.51 0.30 -10.41
C ALA A 219 15.63 0.72 -11.38
N GLU A 220 16.58 -0.19 -11.66
CA GLU A 220 17.69 0.03 -12.59
C GLU A 220 17.20 0.17 -14.03
N GLU A 221 16.30 -0.71 -14.48
CA GLU A 221 15.74 -0.66 -15.83
C GLU A 221 14.96 0.63 -16.07
N LEU A 222 14.17 1.07 -15.07
CA LEU A 222 13.43 2.32 -15.16
C LEU A 222 14.34 3.54 -15.11
N ALA A 223 15.38 3.54 -14.27
CA ALA A 223 16.35 4.63 -14.18
C ALA A 223 17.22 4.78 -15.44
N ALA A 224 17.47 3.69 -16.17
CA ALA A 224 18.23 3.67 -17.41
C ALA A 224 17.40 4.06 -18.65
N ASP A 225 16.06 4.01 -18.57
CA ASP A 225 15.18 4.27 -19.72
C ASP A 225 15.08 5.76 -20.02
N GLU A 226 15.45 6.17 -21.24
CA GLU A 226 15.46 7.58 -21.68
C GLU A 226 14.08 8.22 -21.64
N GLN A 227 13.03 7.48 -22.00
CA GLN A 227 11.67 7.99 -22.01
C GLN A 227 11.16 8.21 -20.58
N VAL A 228 11.47 7.30 -19.66
CA VAL A 228 11.16 7.41 -18.23
C VAL A 228 11.86 8.62 -17.63
N ARG A 229 13.14 8.82 -17.93
CA ARG A 229 13.91 9.99 -17.48
C ARG A 229 13.28 11.28 -18.00
N LYS A 230 12.98 11.36 -19.28
CA LYS A 230 12.42 12.56 -19.93
C LYS A 230 11.07 12.97 -19.37
N VAL A 231 10.17 12.02 -19.06
CA VAL A 231 8.78 12.35 -18.67
C VAL A 231 8.55 12.36 -17.16
N TYR A 232 9.45 11.75 -16.37
CA TYR A 232 9.18 11.59 -14.94
C TYR A 232 10.38 11.75 -14.01
N LEU A 233 11.51 11.06 -14.26
CA LEU A 233 12.64 11.07 -13.32
C LEU A 233 13.50 12.33 -13.42
N GLY A 234 13.58 12.92 -14.61
CA GLY A 234 14.54 13.98 -14.94
C GLY A 234 15.87 13.43 -15.46
N GLU A 235 16.57 14.20 -16.28
CA GLU A 235 17.80 13.78 -16.95
C GLU A 235 18.95 13.45 -15.98
N ASN A 236 19.00 14.15 -14.83
CA ASN A 236 20.04 14.02 -13.82
C ASN A 236 19.67 13.03 -12.69
N PHE A 237 18.65 12.21 -12.89
CA PHE A 237 18.23 11.25 -11.86
C PHE A 237 19.30 10.18 -11.65
N GLU A 238 19.72 10.01 -10.41
CA GLU A 238 20.62 8.94 -9.97
C GLU A 238 19.91 8.06 -8.95
N LEU A 239 19.92 6.75 -9.19
CA LEU A 239 19.39 5.79 -8.24
C LEU A 239 20.38 5.66 -7.07
N ARG A 240 20.02 6.19 -5.89
CA ARG A 240 20.79 6.04 -4.66
C ARG A 240 20.23 4.83 -3.89
N ARG A 241 21.04 3.81 -3.72
CA ARG A 241 20.77 2.65 -2.87
C ARG A 241 21.36 2.81 -1.49
#